data_b6de76c172c50eb589e251faf5ab1ea2
#
_entry.id   b6de76c172c50eb589e251faf5ab1ea2
#
_cell.length_a   1.000
_cell.length_b   1.000
_cell.length_c   1.000
_cell.angle_alpha   90.00
_cell.angle_beta   90.00
_cell.angle_gamma   90.00
#
_symmetry.space_group_name_H-M   'P 1'
#
loop_
_entity.id
_entity.type
_entity.pdbx_description
1 polymer ?
#
loop_
_entity_poly.entity_id
_entity_poly.type
_entity_poly.pdbx_seq_one_letter_code
_entity_poly.pdbx_strand_id
1 'polypeptide(L)'
;MKLSRLALAIALASPAAFAANETPRFDEQLKLPEVVVTASRTAESKGDTYSAVTVFTRDDIERLQPSTVPDLLRRTPGVQVMQNGGRGSTVGVFVRGTKTAQTLVLIDGQRANDTNLGGAPLNTLSVDQIERVEILRGPRSAIYGSDAIGGVIQIFTRRAEGPGLSPRVRVAYGSHDTWEQSLGLSGGNNATRFNLSLNHEQSNGFSRSSLRTGTDADNDGFENSSIALNLNHRFSSQTEAGLNISHTDSEYEYDGFGWSQFPYDEVKNSFYSAYLSHQLTQLWSTRLELGYSEGEMHNLDRAAVTDSFNETERESLNWTNSLSLSDAQRLQVGLDWYRDHIHNSGRYTEDSRYNAAAFLQHSYNGENFGTEVGVRHDDNQQFGTENSWNAAFKLPLNDRHQVTLSYAEGFRAPLLSDLYYPVNCYPGWGCSGGNPDLQPETSRTYELRWTGLVSPQVDIEAAAYRTELEDAINGWPPANLDEARIDGIEVTVSADLLGWQNHLSLSLLNAEDRATGNDLVNRARKTLSWDIDRHFGQFAVGASWSASGRTYFDPANTTVIPGYGLLGLRARWQAHPELEVAVKVDNLLDKAYYTTTNFGVPYQEDGRSAQLAFTWTPSL
;
A
#
# COMPACT_ATOMS: atom_id res chain seq x y z
N MET A 1 18.75 -36.68 5.06
CA MET A 1 19.36 -37.16 3.81
C MET A 1 18.40 -38.12 3.10
N LYS A 2 17.42 -37.60 2.37
CA LYS A 2 16.56 -38.32 1.39
C LYS A 2 15.83 -37.30 0.53
N LEU A 3 16.56 -36.58 -0.30
CA LEU A 3 16.05 -35.69 -1.35
C LEU A 3 16.74 -36.11 -2.65
N SER A 4 16.18 -37.08 -3.35
CA SER A 4 16.59 -37.31 -4.73
C SER A 4 15.74 -38.42 -5.38
N ARG A 5 14.47 -38.13 -5.72
CA ARG A 5 13.72 -39.01 -6.66
C ARG A 5 12.53 -38.30 -7.37
N LEU A 6 12.38 -36.97 -7.25
CA LEU A 6 11.29 -36.26 -7.96
C LEU A 6 11.75 -35.33 -9.09
N ALA A 7 13.04 -35.24 -9.37
CA ALA A 7 13.59 -34.33 -10.38
C ALA A 7 13.83 -34.97 -11.76
N LEU A 8 13.36 -36.18 -12.04
CA LEU A 8 13.72 -36.90 -13.28
C LEU A 8 12.51 -37.35 -14.11
N ALA A 9 11.34 -36.83 -13.93
CA ALA A 9 10.13 -37.21 -14.69
C ALA A 9 9.61 -36.18 -15.68
N ILE A 10 10.30 -35.05 -15.89
CA ILE A 10 9.84 -33.96 -16.81
C ILE A 10 10.57 -33.97 -18.18
N ALA A 11 11.48 -34.86 -18.42
CA ALA A 11 12.36 -34.81 -19.59
C ALA A 11 12.01 -35.74 -20.76
N LEU A 12 10.81 -36.29 -20.92
CA LEU A 12 10.43 -37.06 -22.11
C LEU A 12 8.94 -36.93 -22.44
N ALA A 13 8.54 -35.76 -23.01
CA ALA A 13 7.35 -35.67 -23.83
C ALA A 13 7.73 -35.01 -25.15
N SER A 14 7.86 -35.81 -26.21
CA SER A 14 8.07 -35.37 -27.59
C SER A 14 6.88 -34.50 -28.05
N PRO A 15 7.08 -33.43 -28.82
CA PRO A 15 5.98 -32.62 -29.31
C PRO A 15 5.24 -33.37 -30.42
N ALA A 16 4.02 -33.81 -30.13
CA ALA A 16 3.06 -34.14 -31.17
C ALA A 16 2.60 -32.84 -31.84
N ALA A 17 2.75 -32.76 -33.14
CA ALA A 17 2.30 -31.64 -33.95
C ALA A 17 0.77 -31.47 -33.83
N PHE A 18 0.33 -30.42 -33.14
CA PHE A 18 -1.04 -29.94 -33.18
C PHE A 18 -1.18 -28.83 -34.22
N ALA A 19 -2.20 -28.97 -35.06
CA ALA A 19 -2.57 -28.02 -36.10
C ALA A 19 -2.82 -26.63 -35.47
N ALA A 20 -2.28 -25.61 -36.15
CA ALA A 20 -2.44 -24.22 -35.78
C ALA A 20 -3.91 -23.80 -35.85
N ASN A 21 -4.55 -23.71 -34.68
CA ASN A 21 -5.64 -22.76 -34.46
C ASN A 21 -4.99 -21.49 -33.88
N GLU A 22 -5.36 -20.36 -34.44
CA GLU A 22 -4.82 -19.07 -34.10
C GLU A 22 -4.97 -18.83 -32.59
N THR A 23 -3.82 -18.93 -31.86
CA THR A 23 -3.70 -18.51 -30.47
C THR A 23 -3.85 -16.98 -30.43
N PRO A 24 -4.52 -16.41 -29.42
CA PRO A 24 -4.48 -14.96 -29.21
C PRO A 24 -3.01 -14.56 -29.03
N ARG A 25 -2.50 -13.79 -29.98
CA ARG A 25 -1.17 -13.21 -29.90
C ARG A 25 -1.21 -12.10 -28.87
N PHE A 26 -0.33 -12.15 -27.88
CA PHE A 26 0.04 -10.99 -27.06
C PHE A 26 0.71 -9.85 -27.86
N ASP A 27 0.51 -9.84 -29.16
CA ASP A 27 1.15 -8.98 -30.15
C ASP A 27 0.16 -7.98 -30.71
N GLU A 28 -0.57 -7.25 -29.86
CA GLU A 28 -1.35 -6.11 -30.34
C GLU A 28 -1.04 -4.86 -29.52
N GLN A 29 -0.11 -4.09 -30.12
CA GLN A 29 0.07 -2.64 -29.96
C GLN A 29 0.16 -2.15 -28.50
N LEU A 30 1.40 -1.94 -28.05
CA LEU A 30 1.78 -1.01 -26.98
C LEU A 30 1.32 0.44 -27.29
N LYS A 31 0.04 0.69 -27.30
CA LYS A 31 -0.51 1.87 -26.64
C LYS A 31 -0.60 1.45 -25.19
N LEU A 32 0.30 1.97 -24.36
CA LEU A 32 0.12 1.92 -22.90
C LEU A 32 -1.34 2.33 -22.66
N PRO A 33 -2.20 1.48 -22.09
CA PRO A 33 -3.56 1.89 -21.80
C PRO A 33 -3.44 3.16 -20.96
N GLU A 34 -4.26 4.14 -21.26
CA GLU A 34 -4.31 5.37 -20.49
C GLU A 34 -4.62 4.99 -19.04
N VAL A 35 -3.59 5.05 -18.17
CA VAL A 35 -3.72 4.65 -16.77
C VAL A 35 -4.57 5.70 -16.08
N VAL A 36 -5.81 5.36 -15.80
CA VAL A 36 -6.73 6.21 -15.07
C VAL A 36 -6.40 6.15 -13.58
N VAL A 37 -6.21 7.31 -12.99
CA VAL A 37 -5.93 7.49 -11.56
C VAL A 37 -7.15 8.11 -10.92
N THR A 38 -7.54 7.62 -9.76
CA THR A 38 -8.66 8.19 -8.98
C THR A 38 -8.20 8.88 -7.71
N ALA A 39 -6.93 9.10 -7.62
CA ALA A 39 -6.22 9.65 -6.49
C ALA A 39 -6.53 11.12 -6.15
N SER A 40 -7.19 11.84 -7.06
CA SER A 40 -7.78 13.17 -6.82
C SER A 40 -9.28 13.09 -6.49
N ARG A 41 -9.79 11.90 -6.09
CA ARG A 41 -11.21 11.58 -5.91
C ARG A 41 -12.05 11.67 -7.20
N THR A 42 -11.41 11.90 -8.35
CA THR A 42 -12.01 11.83 -9.69
C THR A 42 -11.10 11.04 -10.61
N ALA A 43 -11.70 10.34 -11.58
CA ALA A 43 -10.94 9.65 -12.60
C ALA A 43 -10.24 10.65 -13.53
N GLU A 44 -8.92 10.56 -13.64
CA GLU A 44 -8.10 11.37 -14.53
C GLU A 44 -6.97 10.53 -15.14
N SER A 45 -6.41 10.96 -16.26
CA SER A 45 -5.23 10.34 -16.84
C SER A 45 -4.01 10.57 -15.95
N LYS A 46 -3.12 9.58 -15.83
CA LYS A 46 -1.84 9.75 -15.12
C LYS A 46 -1.06 10.98 -15.62
N GLY A 47 -1.13 11.28 -16.92
CA GLY A 47 -0.48 12.46 -17.52
C GLY A 47 -1.07 13.80 -17.07
N ASP A 48 -2.33 13.80 -16.63
CA ASP A 48 -3.03 15.01 -16.19
C ASP A 48 -2.82 15.32 -14.71
N THR A 49 -2.34 14.34 -13.92
CA THR A 49 -2.12 14.53 -12.48
C THR A 49 -1.02 15.54 -12.19
N TYR A 50 -1.23 16.33 -11.14
CA TYR A 50 -0.24 17.27 -10.61
C TYR A 50 0.69 16.65 -9.57
N SER A 51 0.49 15.38 -9.22
CA SER A 51 1.25 14.63 -8.22
C SER A 51 2.12 13.57 -8.82
N ALA A 52 3.18 13.22 -8.14
CA ALA A 52 3.94 12.01 -8.41
C ALA A 52 3.07 10.80 -8.04
N VAL A 53 2.70 9.98 -9.03
CA VAL A 53 1.83 8.81 -8.83
C VAL A 53 2.44 7.56 -9.44
N THR A 54 2.37 6.46 -8.69
CA THR A 54 2.67 5.11 -9.17
C THR A 54 1.39 4.30 -9.13
N VAL A 55 1.10 3.58 -10.21
CA VAL A 55 -0.05 2.68 -10.31
C VAL A 55 0.46 1.29 -10.62
N PHE A 56 0.05 0.32 -9.83
CA PHE A 56 0.18 -1.10 -10.14
C PHE A 56 -1.19 -1.62 -10.55
N THR A 57 -1.35 -1.98 -11.79
CA THR A 57 -2.56 -2.60 -12.34
C THR A 57 -2.61 -4.08 -12.00
N ARG A 58 -3.73 -4.75 -12.29
CA ARG A 58 -3.83 -6.21 -12.13
C ARG A 58 -2.78 -6.94 -12.96
N ASP A 59 -2.55 -6.51 -14.19
CA ASP A 59 -1.53 -7.08 -15.08
C ASP A 59 -0.12 -6.93 -14.49
N ASP A 60 0.19 -5.78 -13.85
CA ASP A 60 1.45 -5.58 -13.15
C ASP A 60 1.59 -6.52 -11.96
N ILE A 61 0.53 -6.68 -11.16
CA ILE A 61 0.52 -7.58 -10.01
C ILE A 61 0.75 -9.03 -10.46
N GLU A 62 0.07 -9.48 -11.52
CA GLU A 62 0.27 -10.83 -12.07
C GLU A 62 1.65 -11.02 -12.70
N ARG A 63 2.18 -10.00 -13.36
CA ARG A 63 3.51 -10.01 -13.94
C ARG A 63 4.61 -10.06 -12.88
N LEU A 64 4.49 -9.21 -11.85
CA LEU A 64 5.48 -9.04 -10.78
C LEU A 64 5.44 -10.16 -9.74
N GLN A 65 4.31 -10.86 -9.60
CA GLN A 65 4.08 -11.95 -8.64
C GLN A 65 4.52 -11.59 -7.19
N PRO A 66 4.11 -10.42 -6.62
CA PRO A 66 4.46 -10.09 -5.25
C PRO A 66 3.86 -11.10 -4.28
N SER A 67 4.59 -11.45 -3.21
CA SER A 67 4.08 -12.32 -2.16
C SER A 67 3.09 -11.61 -1.26
N THR A 68 3.31 -10.30 -1.03
CA THR A 68 2.52 -9.46 -0.13
C THR A 68 2.33 -8.07 -0.74
N VAL A 69 1.39 -7.29 -0.18
CA VAL A 69 1.22 -5.87 -0.56
C VAL A 69 2.48 -5.05 -0.24
N PRO A 70 3.13 -5.19 0.91
CA PRO A 70 4.42 -4.55 1.18
C PRO A 70 5.49 -4.79 0.11
N ASP A 71 5.58 -6.00 -0.45
CA ASP A 71 6.52 -6.32 -1.53
C ASP A 71 6.23 -5.55 -2.82
N LEU A 72 4.95 -5.30 -3.10
CA LEU A 72 4.55 -4.45 -4.22
C LEU A 72 4.93 -2.99 -3.97
N LEU A 73 4.66 -2.48 -2.76
CA LEU A 73 4.94 -1.09 -2.39
C LEU A 73 6.44 -0.75 -2.45
N ARG A 74 7.34 -1.69 -2.08
CA ARG A 74 8.80 -1.52 -2.15
C ARG A 74 9.32 -1.19 -3.55
N ARG A 75 8.55 -1.45 -4.61
CA ARG A 75 8.92 -1.14 -6.01
C ARG A 75 8.67 0.33 -6.37
N THR A 76 7.94 1.05 -5.53
CA THR A 76 7.65 2.48 -5.73
C THR A 76 8.84 3.33 -5.28
N PRO A 77 9.30 4.31 -6.08
CA PRO A 77 10.35 5.23 -5.65
C PRO A 77 9.87 6.02 -4.42
N GLY A 78 10.76 6.26 -3.46
CA GLY A 78 10.44 6.97 -2.23
C GLY A 78 9.62 6.19 -1.20
N VAL A 79 9.26 4.94 -1.48
CA VAL A 79 8.58 4.07 -0.51
C VAL A 79 9.55 3.07 0.10
N GLN A 80 9.59 3.04 1.41
CA GLN A 80 10.38 2.09 2.19
C GLN A 80 9.47 1.30 3.12
N VAL A 81 9.80 0.05 3.33
CA VAL A 81 9.01 -0.87 4.17
C VAL A 81 9.92 -1.48 5.21
N MET A 82 9.53 -1.36 6.47
CA MET A 82 10.07 -2.08 7.61
C MET A 82 9.10 -3.21 7.97
N GLN A 83 9.61 -4.36 8.35
CA GLN A 83 8.80 -5.50 8.74
C GLN A 83 9.43 -6.24 9.91
N ASN A 84 8.61 -6.75 10.82
CA ASN A 84 9.05 -7.49 12.00
C ASN A 84 9.26 -8.99 11.69
N GLY A 85 9.81 -9.29 10.51
CA GLY A 85 10.09 -10.66 10.03
C GLY A 85 8.84 -11.41 9.57
N GLY A 86 8.91 -12.07 8.43
CA GLY A 86 7.89 -13.01 7.95
C GLY A 86 6.52 -12.43 7.59
N ARG A 87 5.63 -13.33 7.13
CA ARG A 87 4.24 -13.01 6.76
C ARG A 87 3.41 -12.67 8.00
N GLY A 88 2.39 -11.84 7.85
CA GLY A 88 1.49 -11.43 8.91
C GLY A 88 2.07 -10.45 9.93
N SER A 89 3.40 -10.32 10.04
CA SER A 89 4.04 -9.44 11.02
C SER A 89 3.74 -7.96 10.79
N THR A 90 3.92 -7.16 11.82
CA THR A 90 3.73 -5.69 11.76
C THR A 90 4.60 -5.07 10.66
N VAL A 91 3.98 -4.19 9.88
CA VAL A 91 4.60 -3.49 8.74
C VAL A 91 4.57 -1.99 8.96
N GLY A 92 5.72 -1.36 8.83
CA GLY A 92 5.85 0.09 8.72
C GLY A 92 6.08 0.51 7.27
N VAL A 93 5.28 1.45 6.77
CA VAL A 93 5.43 2.02 5.42
C VAL A 93 5.83 3.48 5.53
N PHE A 94 6.93 3.86 4.94
CA PHE A 94 7.50 5.20 4.96
C PHE A 94 7.50 5.78 3.54
N VAL A 95 6.55 6.66 3.25
CA VAL A 95 6.48 7.36 1.97
C VAL A 95 7.30 8.63 2.06
N ARG A 96 8.31 8.78 1.21
CA ARG A 96 9.22 9.95 1.21
C ARG A 96 9.84 10.25 2.58
N GLY A 97 10.12 9.20 3.38
CA GLY A 97 10.75 9.35 4.68
C GLY A 97 9.83 9.78 5.84
N THR A 98 8.54 9.98 5.61
CA THR A 98 7.54 10.24 6.66
C THR A 98 7.28 8.99 7.50
N LYS A 99 6.52 9.08 8.58
CA LYS A 99 6.13 7.93 9.41
C LYS A 99 4.97 7.16 8.80
N THR A 100 4.78 5.91 9.22
CA THR A 100 3.64 5.06 8.83
C THR A 100 2.31 5.77 9.11
N ALA A 101 2.12 6.34 10.29
CA ALA A 101 0.90 7.08 10.65
C ALA A 101 0.70 8.41 9.87
N GLN A 102 1.71 8.86 9.13
CA GLN A 102 1.66 10.04 8.25
C GLN A 102 1.36 9.68 6.78
N THR A 103 1.03 8.41 6.51
CA THR A 103 0.61 7.92 5.19
C THR A 103 -0.80 7.38 5.29
N LEU A 104 -1.72 8.00 4.57
CA LEU A 104 -3.10 7.55 4.52
C LEU A 104 -3.22 6.32 3.62
N VAL A 105 -3.85 5.28 4.12
CA VAL A 105 -4.20 4.08 3.32
C VAL A 105 -5.72 4.00 3.17
N LEU A 106 -6.17 3.80 1.94
CA LEU A 106 -7.58 3.60 1.61
C LEU A 106 -7.78 2.22 0.97
N ILE A 107 -8.82 1.51 1.39
CA ILE A 107 -9.28 0.28 0.75
C ILE A 107 -10.70 0.53 0.23
N ASP A 108 -10.86 0.47 -1.10
CA ASP A 108 -12.12 0.83 -1.79
C ASP A 108 -12.72 2.17 -1.32
N GLY A 109 -11.85 3.16 -1.05
CA GLY A 109 -12.23 4.50 -0.60
C GLY A 109 -12.36 4.67 0.92
N GLN A 110 -12.36 3.58 1.70
CA GLN A 110 -12.45 3.65 3.16
C GLN A 110 -11.07 3.77 3.79
N ARG A 111 -10.93 4.65 4.80
CA ARG A 111 -9.69 4.80 5.57
C ARG A 111 -9.40 3.51 6.34
N ALA A 112 -8.23 2.93 6.09
CA ALA A 112 -7.79 1.68 6.68
C ALA A 112 -6.77 1.86 7.81
N ASN A 113 -6.31 3.08 8.08
CA ASN A 113 -5.41 3.35 9.19
C ASN A 113 -6.13 3.15 10.52
N ASP A 114 -5.53 2.35 11.38
CA ASP A 114 -5.93 2.18 12.78
C ASP A 114 -5.81 3.52 13.53
N THR A 115 -6.86 3.93 14.20
CA THR A 115 -6.92 5.23 14.90
C THR A 115 -6.15 5.24 16.21
N ASN A 116 -5.76 4.06 16.71
CA ASN A 116 -5.00 3.87 17.92
C ASN A 116 -3.50 3.61 17.66
N LEU A 117 -3.18 2.80 16.63
CA LEU A 117 -1.81 2.39 16.31
C LEU A 117 -1.22 3.10 15.08
N GLY A 118 -2.05 3.74 14.26
CA GLY A 118 -1.65 4.54 13.11
C GLY A 118 -1.23 3.76 11.86
N GLY A 119 -1.09 2.44 11.94
CA GLY A 119 -0.79 1.56 10.81
C GLY A 119 -2.04 1.16 10.03
N ALA A 120 -1.87 0.56 8.85
CA ALA A 120 -2.94 -0.06 8.08
C ALA A 120 -2.64 -1.57 7.91
N PRO A 121 -3.66 -2.44 7.76
CA PRO A 121 -3.51 -3.90 7.74
C PRO A 121 -2.95 -4.42 6.40
N LEU A 122 -1.85 -3.84 5.92
CA LEU A 122 -1.21 -4.20 4.65
C LEU A 122 -0.55 -5.58 4.68
N ASN A 123 -0.25 -6.10 5.87
CA ASN A 123 0.38 -7.39 6.12
C ASN A 123 -0.59 -8.57 5.99
N THR A 124 -1.90 -8.33 6.14
CA THR A 124 -2.93 -9.38 6.10
C THR A 124 -3.81 -9.30 4.84
N LEU A 125 -3.63 -8.26 4.01
CA LEU A 125 -4.40 -8.09 2.79
C LEU A 125 -3.90 -9.02 1.68
N SER A 126 -4.76 -9.94 1.20
CA SER A 126 -4.41 -10.85 0.11
C SER A 126 -4.20 -10.12 -1.23
N VAL A 127 -3.05 -10.37 -1.88
CA VAL A 127 -2.73 -9.81 -3.20
C VAL A 127 -3.71 -10.28 -4.29
N ASP A 128 -4.28 -11.46 -4.14
CA ASP A 128 -5.22 -12.03 -5.13
C ASP A 128 -6.57 -11.31 -5.17
N GLN A 129 -6.95 -10.60 -4.11
CA GLN A 129 -8.19 -9.80 -4.11
C GLN A 129 -8.01 -8.38 -4.67
N ILE A 130 -6.77 -7.96 -4.98
CA ILE A 130 -6.47 -6.60 -5.43
C ILE A 130 -6.57 -6.49 -6.94
N GLU A 131 -7.29 -5.45 -7.41
CA GLU A 131 -7.37 -5.04 -8.81
C GLU A 131 -6.23 -4.10 -9.18
N ARG A 132 -6.01 -3.07 -8.36
CA ARG A 132 -4.94 -2.11 -8.53
C ARG A 132 -4.55 -1.41 -7.23
N VAL A 133 -3.34 -0.88 -7.21
CA VAL A 133 -2.82 -0.04 -6.13
C VAL A 133 -2.33 1.28 -6.74
N GLU A 134 -2.83 2.40 -6.21
CA GLU A 134 -2.40 3.75 -6.58
C GLU A 134 -1.63 4.35 -5.40
N ILE A 135 -0.44 4.88 -5.64
CA ILE A 135 0.42 5.46 -4.61
C ILE A 135 0.74 6.90 -5.00
N LEU A 136 0.12 7.85 -4.29
CA LEU A 136 0.41 9.27 -4.42
C LEU A 136 1.46 9.65 -3.41
N ARG A 137 2.49 10.30 -3.88
CA ARG A 137 3.61 10.74 -3.06
C ARG A 137 3.55 12.25 -2.83
N GLY A 138 3.81 12.67 -1.58
CA GLY A 138 3.70 14.05 -1.12
C GLY A 138 2.34 14.38 -0.51
N PRO A 139 2.23 15.52 0.21
CA PRO A 139 1.04 15.84 0.99
C PRO A 139 -0.24 15.96 0.15
N ARG A 140 -1.32 15.40 0.71
CA ARG A 140 -2.66 15.39 0.11
C ARG A 140 -3.76 15.81 1.09
N SER A 141 -3.38 16.47 2.18
CA SER A 141 -4.34 16.86 3.22
C SER A 141 -5.38 17.86 2.70
N ALA A 142 -5.07 18.67 1.70
CA ALA A 142 -6.05 19.56 1.07
C ALA A 142 -7.24 18.83 0.41
N ILE A 143 -7.15 17.52 0.18
CA ILE A 143 -8.25 16.71 -0.35
C ILE A 143 -8.69 15.65 0.66
N TYR A 144 -7.74 14.99 1.32
CA TYR A 144 -8.00 13.84 2.16
C TYR A 144 -8.00 14.13 3.66
N GLY A 145 -7.53 15.31 4.10
CA GLY A 145 -7.45 15.69 5.52
C GLY A 145 -6.26 15.02 6.23
N SER A 146 -6.46 14.70 7.50
CA SER A 146 -5.43 14.11 8.36
C SER A 146 -4.78 12.86 7.77
N ASP A 147 -3.52 12.59 8.18
CA ASP A 147 -2.70 11.41 7.89
C ASP A 147 -2.08 11.38 6.49
N ALA A 148 -2.40 12.36 5.62
CA ALA A 148 -1.91 12.42 4.24
C ALA A 148 -0.68 13.36 4.08
N ILE A 149 0.28 13.31 5.02
CA ILE A 149 1.55 14.06 4.98
C ILE A 149 2.52 13.44 3.97
N GLY A 150 2.79 12.16 4.08
CA GLY A 150 3.71 11.44 3.18
C GLY A 150 3.09 11.14 1.83
N GLY A 151 1.80 10.91 1.82
CA GLY A 151 1.04 10.55 0.64
C GLY A 151 -0.20 9.74 0.95
N VAL A 152 -0.78 9.18 -0.11
CA VAL A 152 -1.96 8.32 -0.04
C VAL A 152 -1.69 7.03 -0.81
N ILE A 153 -1.97 5.89 -0.19
CA ILE A 153 -1.97 4.57 -0.81
C ILE A 153 -3.43 4.16 -0.96
N GLN A 154 -3.91 3.99 -2.18
CA GLN A 154 -5.27 3.59 -2.46
C GLN A 154 -5.29 2.20 -3.08
N ILE A 155 -5.97 1.26 -2.44
CA ILE A 155 -6.08 -0.14 -2.83
C ILE A 155 -7.52 -0.38 -3.28
N PHE A 156 -7.67 -0.93 -4.48
CA PHE A 156 -8.95 -1.30 -5.04
C PHE A 156 -9.06 -2.81 -5.13
N THR A 157 -10.15 -3.36 -4.60
CA THR A 157 -10.45 -4.78 -4.74
C THR A 157 -10.96 -5.10 -6.14
N ARG A 158 -10.88 -6.38 -6.54
CA ARG A 158 -11.26 -6.84 -7.87
C ARG A 158 -12.70 -6.48 -8.22
N ARG A 159 -12.90 -6.12 -9.49
CA ARG A 159 -14.18 -5.77 -10.09
C ARG A 159 -14.45 -6.60 -11.33
N ALA A 160 -15.72 -6.77 -11.70
CA ALA A 160 -16.07 -7.43 -12.94
C ALA A 160 -15.81 -6.51 -14.15
N GLU A 161 -15.04 -6.98 -15.11
CA GLU A 161 -14.68 -6.22 -16.31
C GLU A 161 -15.79 -6.20 -17.37
N GLY A 162 -16.57 -7.30 -17.50
CA GLY A 162 -17.51 -7.49 -18.58
C GLY A 162 -18.81 -8.20 -18.19
N PRO A 163 -19.74 -8.34 -19.13
CA PRO A 163 -20.90 -9.21 -18.99
C PRO A 163 -20.49 -10.67 -19.08
N GLY A 164 -21.33 -11.56 -18.53
CA GLY A 164 -21.07 -13.00 -18.47
C GLY A 164 -20.64 -13.41 -17.07
N LEU A 165 -20.12 -14.63 -16.96
CA LEU A 165 -19.62 -15.22 -15.71
C LEU A 165 -18.18 -15.67 -15.94
N SER A 166 -17.28 -15.27 -15.08
CA SER A 166 -15.85 -15.56 -15.17
C SER A 166 -15.34 -16.10 -13.82
N PRO A 167 -15.36 -17.43 -13.64
CA PRO A 167 -14.77 -18.06 -12.47
C PRO A 167 -13.23 -18.08 -12.57
N ARG A 168 -12.57 -18.06 -11.42
CA ARG A 168 -11.12 -18.16 -11.30
C ARG A 168 -10.77 -19.00 -10.08
N VAL A 169 -9.86 -19.95 -10.27
CA VAL A 169 -9.29 -20.75 -9.18
C VAL A 169 -7.79 -20.62 -9.24
N ARG A 170 -7.16 -20.26 -8.12
CA ARG A 170 -5.70 -20.28 -8.00
C ARG A 170 -5.31 -21.10 -6.79
N VAL A 171 -4.29 -21.95 -6.97
CA VAL A 171 -3.64 -22.71 -5.89
C VAL A 171 -2.15 -22.55 -6.05
N ALA A 172 -1.47 -22.19 -4.96
CA ALA A 172 -0.01 -22.11 -4.94
C ALA A 172 0.56 -22.85 -3.73
N TYR A 173 1.78 -23.36 -3.93
CA TYR A 173 2.57 -24.00 -2.88
C TYR A 173 3.99 -23.48 -2.92
N GLY A 174 4.57 -23.20 -1.77
CA GLY A 174 5.88 -22.60 -1.66
C GLY A 174 6.70 -23.06 -0.45
N SER A 175 7.84 -22.40 -0.28
CA SER A 175 8.72 -22.58 0.87
C SER A 175 7.97 -22.39 2.19
N HIS A 176 8.48 -22.94 3.28
CA HIS A 176 7.84 -22.91 4.62
C HIS A 176 6.46 -23.57 4.67
N ASP A 177 6.23 -24.58 3.80
CA ASP A 177 4.92 -25.23 3.62
C ASP A 177 3.77 -24.23 3.39
N THR A 178 4.07 -23.15 2.68
CA THR A 178 3.09 -22.12 2.38
C THR A 178 2.10 -22.59 1.33
N TRP A 179 0.81 -22.58 1.67
CA TRP A 179 -0.31 -22.83 0.78
C TRP A 179 -1.11 -21.56 0.57
N GLU A 180 -1.42 -21.23 -0.67
CA GLU A 180 -2.33 -20.15 -1.03
C GLU A 180 -3.45 -20.71 -1.91
N GLN A 181 -4.69 -20.41 -1.56
CA GLN A 181 -5.89 -20.84 -2.29
C GLN A 181 -6.77 -19.62 -2.53
N SER A 182 -7.19 -19.42 -3.76
CA SER A 182 -8.05 -18.30 -4.14
C SER A 182 -9.17 -18.78 -5.05
N LEU A 183 -10.41 -18.41 -4.73
CA LEU A 183 -11.58 -18.61 -5.54
C LEU A 183 -12.15 -17.25 -5.90
N GLY A 184 -12.29 -16.96 -7.19
CA GLY A 184 -12.90 -15.77 -7.72
C GLY A 184 -14.12 -16.09 -8.55
N LEU A 185 -15.17 -15.28 -8.44
CA LEU A 185 -16.32 -15.33 -9.31
C LEU A 185 -16.70 -13.89 -9.66
N SER A 186 -16.44 -13.50 -10.90
CA SER A 186 -16.87 -12.21 -11.41
C SER A 186 -17.92 -12.37 -12.49
N GLY A 187 -18.75 -11.37 -12.66
CA GLY A 187 -19.74 -11.44 -13.74
C GLY A 187 -20.83 -10.39 -13.64
N GLY A 188 -21.89 -10.65 -14.44
CA GLY A 188 -23.07 -9.81 -14.46
C GLY A 188 -23.60 -9.55 -15.86
N ASN A 189 -24.21 -8.42 -16.02
CA ASN A 189 -24.76 -7.93 -17.30
C ASN A 189 -24.41 -6.43 -17.48
N ASN A 190 -25.01 -5.79 -18.48
CA ASN A 190 -24.74 -4.36 -18.76
C ASN A 190 -25.19 -3.41 -17.66
N ALA A 191 -26.10 -3.84 -16.76
CA ALA A 191 -26.62 -3.02 -15.68
C ALA A 191 -26.01 -3.41 -14.33
N THR A 192 -25.86 -4.69 -14.05
CA THR A 192 -25.35 -5.18 -12.76
C THR A 192 -24.07 -5.96 -12.95
N ARG A 193 -23.04 -5.66 -12.18
CA ARG A 193 -21.76 -6.36 -12.15
C ARG A 193 -21.39 -6.71 -10.72
N PHE A 194 -20.76 -7.85 -10.54
CA PHE A 194 -20.26 -8.27 -9.24
C PHE A 194 -18.92 -9.01 -9.36
N ASN A 195 -18.13 -8.91 -8.32
CA ASN A 195 -16.96 -9.76 -8.08
C ASN A 195 -17.01 -10.28 -6.66
N LEU A 196 -16.83 -11.58 -6.49
CA LEU A 196 -16.63 -12.25 -5.20
C LEU A 196 -15.26 -12.91 -5.22
N SER A 197 -14.43 -12.63 -4.24
CA SER A 197 -13.12 -13.26 -4.03
C SER A 197 -13.06 -13.87 -2.65
N LEU A 198 -12.63 -15.13 -2.56
CA LEU A 198 -12.38 -15.87 -1.33
C LEU A 198 -10.92 -16.30 -1.35
N ASN A 199 -10.17 -16.02 -0.30
CA ASN A 199 -8.77 -16.40 -0.21
C ASN A 199 -8.49 -17.05 1.13
N HIS A 200 -7.62 -18.06 1.10
CA HIS A 200 -7.06 -18.69 2.27
C HIS A 200 -5.56 -18.91 2.05
N GLU A 201 -4.78 -18.54 3.05
CA GLU A 201 -3.33 -18.67 3.06
C GLU A 201 -2.90 -19.22 4.40
N GLN A 202 -1.98 -20.18 4.38
CA GLN A 202 -1.31 -20.72 5.58
C GLN A 202 0.17 -20.95 5.32
N SER A 203 1.00 -20.76 6.33
CA SER A 203 2.44 -21.00 6.28
C SER A 203 2.93 -21.46 7.64
N ASN A 204 3.84 -22.45 7.67
CA ASN A 204 4.54 -22.82 8.90
C ASN A 204 5.60 -21.79 9.30
N GLY A 205 5.86 -20.78 8.45
CA GLY A 205 6.80 -19.71 8.72
C GLY A 205 8.23 -20.18 9.02
N PHE A 206 8.96 -19.32 9.70
CA PHE A 206 10.33 -19.55 10.16
C PHE A 206 10.56 -18.75 11.44
N SER A 207 11.57 -19.12 12.26
CA SER A 207 11.92 -18.35 13.46
C SER A 207 12.39 -16.95 13.07
N ARG A 208 11.70 -15.93 13.56
CA ARG A 208 11.97 -14.50 13.27
C ARG A 208 13.09 -13.95 14.15
N SER A 209 13.36 -14.59 15.30
CA SER A 209 14.47 -14.21 16.18
C SER A 209 15.81 -14.74 15.67
N SER A 210 16.82 -13.89 15.69
CA SER A 210 18.20 -14.32 15.43
C SER A 210 18.81 -15.10 16.57
N LEU A 211 18.24 -15.06 17.76
CA LEU A 211 18.78 -15.72 18.96
C LEU A 211 18.62 -17.23 18.91
N ARG A 212 17.53 -17.74 18.35
CA ARG A 212 17.20 -19.16 18.23
C ARG A 212 17.44 -19.96 19.53
N THR A 213 17.00 -19.40 20.64
CA THR A 213 17.18 -19.98 21.98
C THR A 213 15.86 -20.04 22.73
N GLY A 214 15.65 -21.14 23.48
CA GLY A 214 14.43 -21.31 24.26
C GLY A 214 13.19 -21.43 23.36
N THR A 215 12.13 -20.72 23.72
CA THR A 215 10.88 -20.65 22.99
C THR A 215 10.94 -19.77 21.74
N ASP A 216 11.98 -18.95 21.58
CA ASP A 216 12.23 -18.12 20.39
C ASP A 216 12.98 -18.89 19.28
N ALA A 217 13.03 -20.22 19.35
CA ALA A 217 13.70 -21.07 18.34
C ALA A 217 12.72 -21.84 17.46
N ASP A 218 11.43 -21.74 17.72
CA ASP A 218 10.37 -22.34 16.91
C ASP A 218 10.14 -21.56 15.62
N ASN A 219 9.22 -22.04 14.81
CA ASN A 219 8.80 -21.34 13.61
C ASN A 219 7.54 -20.52 13.94
N ASP A 220 7.51 -19.30 13.43
CA ASP A 220 6.39 -18.38 13.58
C ASP A 220 5.44 -18.52 12.39
N GLY A 221 4.34 -19.23 12.60
CA GLY A 221 3.34 -19.53 11.60
C GLY A 221 2.46 -18.34 11.26
N PHE A 222 1.71 -18.50 10.16
CA PHE A 222 0.74 -17.51 9.68
C PHE A 222 -0.44 -18.21 9.03
N GLU A 223 -1.65 -17.79 9.38
CA GLU A 223 -2.90 -18.19 8.74
C GLU A 223 -3.73 -16.95 8.44
N ASN A 224 -4.36 -16.92 7.25
CA ASN A 224 -5.17 -15.79 6.82
C ASN A 224 -6.32 -16.25 5.94
N SER A 225 -7.53 -15.83 6.27
CA SER A 225 -8.73 -16.04 5.46
C SER A 225 -9.37 -14.72 5.12
N SER A 226 -9.74 -14.50 3.87
CA SER A 226 -10.36 -13.25 3.46
C SER A 226 -11.46 -13.42 2.43
N ILE A 227 -12.44 -12.52 2.50
CA ILE A 227 -13.51 -12.38 1.52
C ILE A 227 -13.57 -10.94 1.05
N ALA A 228 -13.76 -10.74 -0.26
CA ALA A 228 -14.07 -9.44 -0.85
C ALA A 228 -15.24 -9.57 -1.81
N LEU A 229 -16.24 -8.71 -1.65
CA LEU A 229 -17.39 -8.58 -2.54
C LEU A 229 -17.47 -7.15 -3.07
N ASN A 230 -17.51 -7.02 -4.38
CA ASN A 230 -17.79 -5.78 -5.06
C ASN A 230 -19.06 -5.96 -5.91
N LEU A 231 -20.06 -5.12 -5.70
CA LEU A 231 -21.31 -5.13 -6.44
C LEU A 231 -21.61 -3.72 -6.92
N ASN A 232 -21.91 -3.59 -8.21
CA ASN A 232 -22.36 -2.33 -8.73
C ASN A 232 -23.60 -2.52 -9.64
N HIS A 233 -24.51 -1.54 -9.60
CA HIS A 233 -25.71 -1.54 -10.40
C HIS A 233 -25.94 -0.16 -11.04
N ARG A 234 -26.07 -0.16 -12.35
CA ARG A 234 -26.39 1.02 -13.15
C ARG A 234 -27.89 1.07 -13.42
N PHE A 235 -28.58 1.95 -12.70
CA PHE A 235 -30.03 2.17 -12.84
C PHE A 235 -30.37 2.87 -14.16
N SER A 236 -29.47 3.73 -14.62
CA SER A 236 -29.58 4.48 -15.87
C SER A 236 -28.19 4.85 -16.38
N SER A 237 -28.11 5.50 -17.54
CA SER A 237 -26.83 6.08 -18.02
C SER A 237 -26.27 7.16 -17.09
N GLN A 238 -27.07 7.69 -16.17
CA GLN A 238 -26.73 8.79 -15.27
C GLN A 238 -26.60 8.35 -13.81
N THR A 239 -27.13 7.18 -13.42
CA THR A 239 -27.22 6.78 -12.01
C THR A 239 -26.64 5.40 -11.81
N GLU A 240 -25.67 5.31 -10.91
CA GLU A 240 -25.04 4.06 -10.49
C GLU A 240 -24.96 4.02 -8.96
N ALA A 241 -25.21 2.84 -8.38
CA ALA A 241 -24.92 2.57 -6.98
C ALA A 241 -24.03 1.33 -6.85
N GLY A 242 -23.25 1.27 -5.78
CA GLY A 242 -22.40 0.12 -5.50
C GLY A 242 -22.25 -0.15 -4.02
N LEU A 243 -21.80 -1.37 -3.76
CA LEU A 243 -21.50 -1.91 -2.43
C LEU A 243 -20.15 -2.62 -2.50
N ASN A 244 -19.26 -2.30 -1.56
CA ASN A 244 -18.00 -3.01 -1.36
C ASN A 244 -18.00 -3.57 0.05
N ILE A 245 -17.59 -4.83 0.18
CA ILE A 245 -17.41 -5.54 1.44
C ILE A 245 -16.05 -6.23 1.38
N SER A 246 -15.24 -6.05 2.40
CA SER A 246 -14.00 -6.78 2.59
C SER A 246 -13.88 -7.18 4.05
N HIS A 247 -13.55 -8.45 4.30
CA HIS A 247 -13.27 -8.97 5.63
C HIS A 247 -12.06 -9.88 5.58
N THR A 248 -11.20 -9.77 6.59
CA THR A 248 -10.00 -10.57 6.77
C THR A 248 -9.92 -11.03 8.21
N ASP A 249 -9.61 -12.31 8.40
CA ASP A 249 -9.37 -12.96 9.68
C ASP A 249 -7.99 -13.64 9.60
N SER A 250 -7.08 -13.26 10.49
CA SER A 250 -5.68 -13.67 10.44
C SER A 250 -5.15 -14.02 11.82
N GLU A 251 -4.33 -15.06 11.88
CA GLU A 251 -3.50 -15.40 13.04
C GLU A 251 -2.03 -15.38 12.63
N TYR A 252 -1.17 -14.76 13.41
CA TYR A 252 0.27 -14.85 13.22
C TYR A 252 1.02 -14.96 14.52
N GLU A 253 2.00 -15.88 14.53
CA GLU A 253 2.88 -16.12 15.65
C GLU A 253 4.11 -15.21 15.60
N TYR A 254 4.73 -14.95 16.73
CA TYR A 254 5.95 -14.16 16.83
C TYR A 254 6.76 -14.50 18.07
N ASP A 255 8.04 -14.08 18.07
CA ASP A 255 8.95 -14.32 19.19
C ASP A 255 8.68 -13.42 20.38
N GLY A 256 8.62 -13.99 21.57
CA GLY A 256 8.35 -13.29 22.84
C GLY A 256 9.55 -12.64 23.50
N PHE A 257 10.77 -12.93 23.04
CA PHE A 257 12.04 -12.41 23.58
C PHE A 257 12.17 -12.55 25.11
N GLY A 258 11.58 -13.64 25.66
CA GLY A 258 11.59 -13.94 27.09
C GLY A 258 10.49 -13.26 27.91
N TRP A 259 9.65 -12.41 27.32
CA TRP A 259 8.49 -11.79 27.98
C TRP A 259 7.22 -12.64 27.90
N SER A 260 7.04 -13.36 26.81
CA SER A 260 6.01 -14.36 26.59
C SER A 260 6.63 -15.61 26.00
N GLN A 261 5.93 -16.78 26.07
CA GLN A 261 6.51 -18.04 25.67
C GLN A 261 6.14 -18.43 24.24
N PHE A 262 4.87 -18.27 23.87
CA PHE A 262 4.32 -18.60 22.55
C PHE A 262 3.28 -17.54 22.15
N PRO A 263 3.72 -16.29 21.94
CA PRO A 263 2.81 -15.23 21.60
C PRO A 263 2.31 -15.33 20.17
N TYR A 264 1.06 -14.92 19.99
CA TYR A 264 0.44 -14.78 18.68
C TYR A 264 -0.61 -13.68 18.72
N ASP A 265 -0.90 -13.11 17.56
CA ASP A 265 -1.95 -12.14 17.39
C ASP A 265 -3.06 -12.70 16.51
N GLU A 266 -4.30 -12.54 16.96
CA GLU A 266 -5.50 -12.66 16.13
C GLU A 266 -5.90 -11.26 15.66
N VAL A 267 -6.03 -11.10 14.34
CA VAL A 267 -6.34 -9.80 13.72
C VAL A 267 -7.50 -9.94 12.76
N LYS A 268 -8.55 -9.14 12.99
CA LYS A 268 -9.69 -9.05 12.07
C LYS A 268 -9.85 -7.64 11.55
N ASN A 269 -10.10 -7.53 10.24
CA ASN A 269 -10.35 -6.24 9.62
C ASN A 269 -11.56 -6.35 8.70
N SER A 270 -12.50 -5.41 8.84
CA SER A 270 -13.71 -5.34 8.03
C SER A 270 -13.87 -3.94 7.44
N PHE A 271 -14.17 -3.88 6.15
CA PHE A 271 -14.45 -2.63 5.45
C PHE A 271 -15.75 -2.77 4.66
N TYR A 272 -16.68 -1.86 4.90
CA TYR A 272 -17.97 -1.81 4.24
C TYR A 272 -18.14 -0.42 3.63
N SER A 273 -18.50 -0.33 2.36
CA SER A 273 -18.89 0.93 1.76
C SER A 273 -20.07 0.78 0.82
N ALA A 274 -20.94 1.78 0.81
CA ALA A 274 -22.02 1.90 -0.15
C ALA A 274 -21.97 3.28 -0.77
N TYR A 275 -22.13 3.36 -2.10
CA TYR A 275 -22.10 4.63 -2.79
C TYR A 275 -23.26 4.79 -3.77
N LEU A 276 -23.63 6.06 -3.99
CA LEU A 276 -24.53 6.49 -5.06
C LEU A 276 -23.84 7.59 -5.86
N SER A 277 -23.66 7.35 -7.17
CA SER A 277 -23.15 8.33 -8.12
C SER A 277 -24.27 8.74 -9.07
N HIS A 278 -24.41 10.03 -9.32
CA HIS A 278 -25.41 10.57 -10.23
C HIS A 278 -24.84 11.71 -11.06
N GLN A 279 -25.08 11.65 -12.37
CA GLN A 279 -24.79 12.74 -13.31
C GLN A 279 -25.99 13.69 -13.35
N LEU A 280 -25.94 14.79 -12.59
CA LEU A 280 -27.02 15.78 -12.47
C LEU A 280 -27.23 16.54 -13.77
N THR A 281 -26.13 16.91 -14.44
CA THR A 281 -26.12 17.51 -15.77
C THR A 281 -24.92 16.98 -16.57
N GLN A 282 -24.74 17.33 -17.83
CA GLN A 282 -23.54 16.96 -18.58
C GLN A 282 -22.24 17.49 -17.96
N LEU A 283 -22.32 18.56 -17.16
CA LEU A 283 -21.17 19.22 -16.54
C LEU A 283 -21.02 18.93 -15.04
N TRP A 284 -22.03 18.35 -14.39
CA TRP A 284 -22.06 18.17 -12.93
C TRP A 284 -22.37 16.74 -12.53
N SER A 285 -21.42 16.07 -11.94
CA SER A 285 -21.59 14.77 -11.27
C SER A 285 -21.49 14.89 -9.76
N THR A 286 -22.23 14.07 -9.04
CA THR A 286 -22.22 13.98 -7.59
C THR A 286 -22.06 12.54 -7.14
N ARG A 287 -21.34 12.32 -6.04
CA ARG A 287 -21.15 11.01 -5.41
C ARG A 287 -21.30 11.14 -3.91
N LEU A 288 -22.20 10.36 -3.35
CA LEU A 288 -22.36 10.16 -1.90
C LEU A 288 -21.83 8.77 -1.56
N GLU A 289 -21.03 8.69 -0.51
CA GLU A 289 -20.47 7.44 -0.04
C GLU A 289 -20.58 7.34 1.48
N LEU A 290 -21.11 6.21 1.95
CA LEU A 290 -21.20 5.81 3.35
C LEU A 290 -20.18 4.71 3.60
N GLY A 291 -19.48 4.75 4.70
CA GLY A 291 -18.50 3.76 5.07
C GLY A 291 -18.58 3.37 6.54
N TYR A 292 -18.24 2.11 6.80
CA TYR A 292 -17.98 1.57 8.12
C TYR A 292 -16.75 0.68 8.05
N SER A 293 -15.82 0.86 8.96
CA SER A 293 -14.66 -0.03 9.10
C SER A 293 -14.45 -0.42 10.55
N GLU A 294 -13.97 -1.63 10.75
CA GLU A 294 -13.70 -2.25 12.04
C GLU A 294 -12.36 -2.99 11.97
N GLY A 295 -11.55 -2.80 12.99
CA GLY A 295 -10.29 -3.50 13.19
C GLY A 295 -10.24 -4.05 14.60
N GLU A 296 -9.99 -5.34 14.75
CA GLU A 296 -9.78 -6.03 16.02
C GLU A 296 -8.39 -6.64 16.04
N MET A 297 -7.68 -6.51 17.16
CA MET A 297 -6.40 -7.16 17.40
C MET A 297 -6.34 -7.67 18.82
N HIS A 298 -6.12 -8.97 18.98
CA HIS A 298 -5.94 -9.65 20.25
C HIS A 298 -4.50 -10.17 20.34
N ASN A 299 -3.77 -9.72 21.35
CA ASN A 299 -2.44 -10.25 21.65
C ASN A 299 -2.57 -11.36 22.69
N LEU A 300 -2.21 -12.56 22.32
CA LEU A 300 -2.45 -13.80 23.06
C LEU A 300 -1.13 -14.55 23.31
N ASP A 301 -1.13 -15.50 24.25
CA ASP A 301 -0.01 -16.42 24.50
C ASP A 301 -0.55 -17.83 24.74
N ARG A 302 -0.09 -18.83 23.97
CA ARG A 302 -0.55 -20.21 24.10
C ARG A 302 -0.13 -20.86 25.44
N ALA A 303 0.87 -20.31 26.14
CA ALA A 303 1.34 -20.80 27.42
C ALA A 303 0.74 -20.08 28.64
N ALA A 304 0.10 -18.92 28.45
CA ALA A 304 -0.43 -18.09 29.52
C ALA A 304 -1.83 -17.59 29.16
N VAL A 305 -2.66 -17.35 30.17
CA VAL A 305 -3.97 -16.69 29.98
C VAL A 305 -3.74 -15.19 29.94
N THR A 306 -3.21 -14.71 28.84
CA THR A 306 -3.07 -13.28 28.55
C THR A 306 -3.94 -12.95 27.35
N ASP A 307 -4.74 -11.90 27.47
CA ASP A 307 -5.52 -11.35 26.37
C ASP A 307 -5.48 -9.83 26.54
N SER A 308 -4.71 -9.17 25.69
CA SER A 308 -4.79 -7.72 25.54
C SER A 308 -5.32 -7.42 24.14
N PHE A 309 -6.32 -6.57 24.07
CA PHE A 309 -7.01 -6.30 22.83
C PHE A 309 -7.06 -4.80 22.51
N ASN A 310 -7.18 -4.53 21.21
CA ASN A 310 -7.44 -3.22 20.63
C ASN A 310 -8.48 -3.39 19.52
N GLU A 311 -9.62 -2.77 19.69
CA GLU A 311 -10.72 -2.72 18.73
C GLU A 311 -10.90 -1.27 18.29
N THR A 312 -11.04 -1.04 16.99
CA THR A 312 -11.24 0.28 16.42
C THR A 312 -12.39 0.23 15.42
N GLU A 313 -13.26 1.22 15.50
CA GLU A 313 -14.37 1.38 14.58
C GLU A 313 -14.34 2.77 13.97
N ARG A 314 -14.76 2.88 12.71
CA ARG A 314 -14.94 4.16 12.03
C ARG A 314 -16.21 4.16 11.20
N GLU A 315 -17.06 5.14 11.44
CA GLU A 315 -18.16 5.53 10.57
C GLU A 315 -17.73 6.70 9.69
N SER A 316 -18.13 6.72 8.42
CA SER A 316 -17.77 7.81 7.51
C SER A 316 -18.89 8.16 6.53
N LEU A 317 -18.93 9.45 6.18
CA LEU A 317 -19.78 10.01 5.14
C LEU A 317 -18.92 10.92 4.27
N ASN A 318 -18.87 10.66 2.98
CA ASN A 318 -18.18 11.49 2.00
C ASN A 318 -19.17 11.92 0.92
N TRP A 319 -19.25 13.22 0.65
CA TRP A 319 -20.05 13.77 -0.44
C TRP A 319 -19.20 14.63 -1.34
N THR A 320 -19.00 14.18 -2.57
CA THR A 320 -18.13 14.84 -3.55
C THR A 320 -18.94 15.27 -4.76
N ASN A 321 -18.71 16.50 -5.22
CA ASN A 321 -19.29 17.08 -6.42
C ASN A 321 -18.17 17.48 -7.37
N SER A 322 -18.28 17.11 -8.64
CA SER A 322 -17.34 17.46 -9.69
C SER A 322 -18.07 18.22 -10.79
N LEU A 323 -17.60 19.42 -11.06
CA LEU A 323 -18.13 20.32 -12.08
C LEU A 323 -17.07 20.51 -13.17
N SER A 324 -17.36 20.06 -14.39
CA SER A 324 -16.56 20.33 -15.58
C SER A 324 -17.01 21.69 -16.14
N LEU A 325 -16.31 22.78 -15.74
CA LEU A 325 -16.65 24.13 -16.16
C LEU A 325 -16.35 24.38 -17.65
N SER A 326 -15.36 23.62 -18.18
CA SER A 326 -15.01 23.50 -19.59
C SER A 326 -14.20 22.21 -19.76
N ASP A 327 -13.79 21.88 -21.00
CA ASP A 327 -12.92 20.73 -21.28
C ASP A 327 -11.57 20.82 -20.54
N ALA A 328 -11.11 22.05 -20.27
CA ALA A 328 -9.84 22.31 -19.57
C ALA A 328 -10.02 22.59 -18.07
N GLN A 329 -11.23 22.87 -17.57
CA GLN A 329 -11.44 23.33 -16.20
C GLN A 329 -12.37 22.40 -15.42
N ARG A 330 -11.92 21.99 -14.24
CA ARG A 330 -12.71 21.21 -13.29
C ARG A 330 -12.70 21.88 -11.93
N LEU A 331 -13.86 21.93 -11.31
CA LEU A 331 -14.04 22.33 -9.93
C LEU A 331 -14.58 21.15 -9.14
N GLN A 332 -13.95 20.84 -8.04
CA GLN A 332 -14.34 19.79 -7.11
C GLN A 332 -14.69 20.40 -5.77
N VAL A 333 -15.83 20.02 -5.20
CA VAL A 333 -16.28 20.45 -3.87
C VAL A 333 -16.73 19.23 -3.10
N GLY A 334 -16.31 19.10 -1.86
CA GLY A 334 -16.72 17.96 -1.03
C GLY A 334 -16.91 18.31 0.42
N LEU A 335 -17.68 17.44 1.08
CA LEU A 335 -17.89 17.40 2.51
C LEU A 335 -17.52 16.00 3.00
N ASP A 336 -16.73 15.95 4.05
CA ASP A 336 -16.33 14.70 4.70
C ASP A 336 -16.73 14.76 6.18
N TRP A 337 -17.21 13.65 6.69
CA TRP A 337 -17.43 13.45 8.11
C TRP A 337 -16.99 12.03 8.47
N TYR A 338 -16.30 11.88 9.57
CA TYR A 338 -16.06 10.57 10.16
C TYR A 338 -16.06 10.64 11.68
N ARG A 339 -16.34 9.49 12.30
CA ARG A 339 -16.27 9.28 13.74
C ARG A 339 -15.49 8.02 14.01
N ASP A 340 -14.50 8.14 14.89
CA ASP A 340 -13.67 7.04 15.37
C ASP A 340 -14.14 6.64 16.76
N HIS A 341 -14.17 5.33 17.02
CA HIS A 341 -14.31 4.72 18.35
C HIS A 341 -13.18 3.73 18.56
N ILE A 342 -12.71 3.65 19.80
CA ILE A 342 -11.77 2.62 20.23
C ILE A 342 -12.30 1.92 21.49
N HIS A 343 -12.07 0.61 21.54
CA HIS A 343 -12.27 -0.19 22.72
C HIS A 343 -11.01 -1.03 22.94
N ASN A 344 -10.39 -0.95 24.12
CA ASN A 344 -9.15 -1.64 24.38
C ASN A 344 -8.97 -2.01 25.85
N SER A 345 -8.03 -2.90 26.13
CA SER A 345 -7.70 -3.35 27.49
C SER A 345 -7.22 -2.22 28.40
N GLY A 346 -6.70 -1.13 27.82
CA GLY A 346 -6.11 -0.01 28.54
C GLY A 346 -7.11 0.94 29.20
N ARG A 347 -8.40 0.95 28.79
CA ARG A 347 -9.45 1.84 29.28
C ARG A 347 -9.05 3.32 29.23
N TYR A 348 -8.97 3.85 28.03
CA TYR A 348 -8.66 5.27 27.80
C TYR A 348 -9.72 6.19 28.40
N THR A 349 -9.34 7.40 28.74
CA THR A 349 -10.27 8.40 29.29
C THR A 349 -11.21 8.96 28.25
N GLU A 350 -10.78 9.02 26.99
CA GLU A 350 -11.56 9.39 25.82
C GLU A 350 -11.37 8.27 24.79
N ASP A 351 -12.47 7.71 24.31
CA ASP A 351 -12.49 6.55 23.43
C ASP A 351 -13.07 6.85 22.05
N SER A 352 -13.44 8.09 21.80
CA SER A 352 -14.03 8.49 20.52
C SER A 352 -13.69 9.93 20.13
N ARG A 353 -13.69 10.19 18.82
CA ARG A 353 -13.61 11.54 18.27
C ARG A 353 -14.29 11.62 16.91
N TYR A 354 -14.80 12.78 16.54
CA TYR A 354 -15.27 13.05 15.19
C TYR A 354 -14.42 14.12 14.50
N ASN A 355 -14.48 14.10 13.17
CA ASN A 355 -13.94 15.14 12.30
C ASN A 355 -14.99 15.48 11.23
N ALA A 356 -15.22 16.76 11.00
CA ALA A 356 -16.05 17.27 9.91
C ALA A 356 -15.22 18.20 9.05
N ALA A 357 -15.35 18.11 7.72
CA ALA A 357 -14.52 18.93 6.84
C ALA A 357 -15.23 19.31 5.55
N ALA A 358 -14.77 20.44 4.99
CA ALA A 358 -15.14 20.89 3.65
C ALA A 358 -13.88 21.17 2.83
N PHE A 359 -13.89 20.78 1.55
CA PHE A 359 -12.79 21.06 0.64
C PHE A 359 -13.27 21.58 -0.71
N LEU A 360 -12.39 22.32 -1.36
CA LEU A 360 -12.57 22.83 -2.72
C LEU A 360 -11.25 22.67 -3.47
N GLN A 361 -11.30 22.14 -4.68
CA GLN A 361 -10.16 22.05 -5.58
C GLN A 361 -10.55 22.51 -6.98
N HIS A 362 -9.76 23.39 -7.56
CA HIS A 362 -9.87 23.81 -8.96
C HIS A 362 -8.65 23.31 -9.72
N SER A 363 -8.87 22.68 -10.87
CA SER A 363 -7.82 22.33 -11.83
C SER A 363 -8.10 22.92 -13.20
N TYR A 364 -7.04 23.39 -13.84
CA TYR A 364 -7.02 23.87 -15.21
C TYR A 364 -5.91 23.14 -15.98
N ASN A 365 -6.27 22.39 -17.02
CA ASN A 365 -5.38 21.68 -17.92
C ASN A 365 -5.49 22.29 -19.32
N GLY A 366 -4.74 23.37 -19.58
CA GLY A 366 -4.65 24.00 -20.89
C GLY A 366 -3.45 23.51 -21.70
N GLU A 367 -3.42 23.80 -23.00
CA GLU A 367 -2.35 23.40 -23.92
C GLU A 367 -0.98 24.01 -23.54
N ASN A 368 -0.96 25.24 -23.03
CA ASN A 368 0.28 25.97 -22.74
C ASN A 368 0.73 25.84 -21.28
N PHE A 369 -0.19 25.64 -20.36
CA PHE A 369 0.08 25.43 -18.93
C PHE A 369 -1.11 24.81 -18.26
N GLY A 370 -0.88 24.23 -17.08
CA GLY A 370 -1.90 23.73 -16.19
C GLY A 370 -1.71 24.26 -14.77
N THR A 371 -2.80 24.34 -14.00
CA THR A 371 -2.78 24.74 -12.58
C THR A 371 -3.72 23.88 -11.76
N GLU A 372 -3.34 23.60 -10.53
CA GLU A 372 -4.21 23.02 -9.51
C GLU A 372 -4.10 23.86 -8.23
N VAL A 373 -5.23 24.19 -7.62
CA VAL A 373 -5.28 24.82 -6.29
C VAL A 373 -6.37 24.14 -5.49
N GLY A 374 -6.04 23.69 -4.30
CA GLY A 374 -6.96 23.07 -3.36
C GLY A 374 -6.88 23.71 -1.99
N VAL A 375 -8.02 23.77 -1.29
CA VAL A 375 -8.13 24.24 0.09
C VAL A 375 -9.09 23.33 0.85
N ARG A 376 -8.78 23.10 2.13
CA ARG A 376 -9.61 22.30 3.03
C ARG A 376 -9.62 22.92 4.41
N HIS A 377 -10.78 22.83 5.05
CA HIS A 377 -11.02 23.18 6.44
C HIS A 377 -11.55 21.95 7.18
N ASP A 378 -10.87 21.54 8.22
CA ASP A 378 -11.25 20.46 9.12
C ASP A 378 -11.63 21.05 10.48
N ASP A 379 -12.72 20.55 11.07
CA ASP A 379 -13.17 20.80 12.44
C ASP A 379 -13.17 19.47 13.19
N ASN A 380 -12.21 19.32 14.11
CA ASN A 380 -11.99 18.12 14.87
C ASN A 380 -12.38 18.31 16.32
N GLN A 381 -13.08 17.36 16.89
CA GLN A 381 -13.57 17.40 18.27
C GLN A 381 -12.46 17.67 19.31
N GLN A 382 -11.22 17.28 19.01
CA GLN A 382 -10.14 17.17 19.97
C GLN A 382 -9.17 18.36 19.93
N PHE A 383 -8.73 18.76 18.74
CA PHE A 383 -7.74 19.85 18.58
C PHE A 383 -8.33 21.10 17.89
N GLY A 384 -9.64 21.12 17.62
CA GLY A 384 -10.30 22.26 16.97
C GLY A 384 -10.09 22.25 15.45
N THR A 385 -9.78 23.41 14.88
CA THR A 385 -9.78 23.58 13.42
C THR A 385 -8.37 23.52 12.85
N GLU A 386 -8.24 22.88 11.67
CA GLU A 386 -7.03 22.85 10.86
C GLU A 386 -7.34 23.24 9.41
N ASN A 387 -6.43 24.00 8.79
CA ASN A 387 -6.55 24.38 7.39
C ASN A 387 -5.36 23.88 6.62
N SER A 388 -5.61 23.27 5.47
CA SER A 388 -4.57 22.84 4.57
C SER A 388 -4.85 23.28 3.13
N TRP A 389 -3.78 23.56 2.37
CA TRP A 389 -3.91 23.94 0.97
C TRP A 389 -2.78 23.36 0.12
N ASN A 390 -3.02 23.29 -1.18
CA ASN A 390 -2.02 22.93 -2.16
C ASN A 390 -2.14 23.84 -3.39
N ALA A 391 -1.02 24.02 -4.07
CA ALA A 391 -0.97 24.68 -5.36
C ALA A 391 0.06 23.97 -6.25
N ALA A 392 -0.28 23.79 -7.53
CA ALA A 392 0.64 23.25 -8.51
C ALA A 392 0.53 23.99 -9.84
N PHE A 393 1.67 24.08 -10.52
CA PHE A 393 1.80 24.66 -11.85
C PHE A 393 2.52 23.68 -12.76
N LYS A 394 1.88 23.30 -13.87
CA LYS A 394 2.39 22.40 -14.89
C LYS A 394 2.72 23.19 -16.16
N LEU A 395 3.93 23.01 -16.67
CA LEU A 395 4.41 23.62 -17.88
C LEU A 395 4.82 22.52 -18.89
N PRO A 396 4.01 22.27 -19.94
CA PRO A 396 4.46 21.51 -21.08
C PRO A 396 5.62 22.25 -21.77
N LEU A 397 6.78 21.62 -21.88
CA LEU A 397 7.93 22.15 -22.62
C LEU A 397 7.79 21.86 -24.12
N ASN A 398 7.17 20.74 -24.43
CA ASN A 398 6.73 20.27 -25.75
C ASN A 398 5.82 19.06 -25.56
N ASP A 399 5.39 18.40 -26.66
CA ASP A 399 4.46 17.25 -26.64
C ASP A 399 4.99 16.02 -25.89
N ARG A 400 6.26 16.00 -25.49
CA ARG A 400 6.93 14.85 -24.85
C ARG A 400 7.49 15.15 -23.46
N HIS A 401 7.63 16.41 -23.10
CA HIS A 401 8.28 16.82 -21.86
C HIS A 401 7.45 17.85 -21.13
N GLN A 402 7.27 17.64 -19.84
CA GLN A 402 6.60 18.62 -18.97
C GLN A 402 7.34 18.76 -17.63
N VAL A 403 7.20 19.90 -17.03
CA VAL A 403 7.71 20.22 -15.69
C VAL A 403 6.52 20.63 -14.82
N THR A 404 6.45 20.11 -13.60
CA THR A 404 5.47 20.49 -12.60
C THR A 404 6.20 21.04 -11.38
N LEU A 405 5.78 22.19 -10.92
CA LEU A 405 6.19 22.80 -9.66
C LEU A 405 5.00 22.74 -8.71
N SER A 406 5.17 22.23 -7.51
CA SER A 406 4.08 22.12 -6.54
C SER A 406 4.51 22.51 -5.13
N TYR A 407 3.54 23.02 -4.39
CA TYR A 407 3.54 23.24 -2.95
C TYR A 407 2.33 22.58 -2.35
N ALA A 408 2.50 21.90 -1.21
CA ALA A 408 1.40 21.28 -0.49
C ALA A 408 1.66 21.27 1.02
N GLU A 409 0.59 21.49 1.77
CA GLU A 409 0.56 21.31 3.22
C GLU A 409 -0.07 19.99 3.58
N GLY A 410 0.37 19.42 4.71
CA GLY A 410 -0.19 18.23 5.30
C GLY A 410 -0.28 18.37 6.80
N PHE A 411 -1.21 17.65 7.40
CA PHE A 411 -1.29 17.53 8.85
C PHE A 411 -1.67 16.12 9.27
N ARG A 412 -1.38 15.79 10.54
CA ARG A 412 -1.81 14.55 11.19
C ARG A 412 -2.30 14.84 12.60
N ALA A 413 -3.50 14.41 12.90
CA ALA A 413 -4.02 14.39 14.26
C ALA A 413 -3.20 13.41 15.14
N PRO A 414 -2.93 13.72 16.40
CA PRO A 414 -2.38 12.74 17.34
C PRO A 414 -3.25 11.48 17.39
N LEU A 415 -2.66 10.30 17.54
CA LEU A 415 -3.40 9.07 17.76
C LEU A 415 -4.11 9.11 19.11
N LEU A 416 -5.18 8.33 19.28
CA LEU A 416 -5.86 8.23 20.57
C LEU A 416 -4.93 7.60 21.64
N SER A 417 -4.02 6.69 21.24
CA SER A 417 -2.96 6.19 22.12
C SER A 417 -1.93 7.25 22.50
N ASP A 418 -1.56 8.15 21.57
CA ASP A 418 -0.64 9.25 21.88
C ASP A 418 -1.23 10.17 22.97
N LEU A 419 -2.54 10.36 22.98
CA LEU A 419 -3.25 11.26 23.88
C LEU A 419 -3.67 10.62 25.18
N TYR A 420 -4.26 9.43 25.15
CA TYR A 420 -5.06 8.87 26.26
C TYR A 420 -4.63 7.50 26.75
N TYR A 421 -3.47 6.99 26.26
CA TYR A 421 -2.93 5.74 26.83
C TYR A 421 -2.77 5.90 28.35
N PRO A 422 -3.27 4.95 29.18
CA PRO A 422 -3.23 5.06 30.63
C PRO A 422 -1.82 5.23 31.18
N VAL A 423 -1.68 6.06 32.18
CA VAL A 423 -0.39 6.22 32.87
C VAL A 423 -0.07 4.94 33.64
N ASN A 424 1.00 4.26 33.25
CA ASN A 424 1.54 3.09 33.91
C ASN A 424 2.85 3.45 34.60
N CYS A 425 3.02 2.98 35.83
CA CYS A 425 4.23 3.23 36.63
C CYS A 425 4.97 1.93 36.89
N TYR A 426 6.22 1.86 36.47
CA TYR A 426 7.06 0.69 36.67
C TYR A 426 8.21 1.01 37.63
N PRO A 427 8.45 0.18 38.68
CA PRO A 427 9.55 0.37 39.61
C PRO A 427 10.90 0.48 38.87
N GLY A 428 11.62 1.57 39.06
CA GLY A 428 12.92 1.83 38.42
C GLY A 428 12.86 2.45 37.02
N TRP A 429 11.68 2.52 36.38
CA TRP A 429 11.51 3.07 35.03
C TRP A 429 10.65 4.35 35.01
N GLY A 430 10.00 4.68 36.15
CA GLY A 430 9.11 5.83 36.25
C GLY A 430 7.68 5.56 35.75
N CYS A 431 6.92 6.64 35.61
CA CYS A 431 5.55 6.60 35.08
C CYS A 431 5.53 7.16 33.67
N SER A 432 4.80 6.50 32.77
CA SER A 432 4.60 6.96 31.40
C SER A 432 3.19 6.64 30.91
N GLY A 433 2.66 7.47 30.04
CA GLY A 433 1.32 7.35 29.47
C GLY A 433 1.15 8.32 28.30
N GLY A 434 -0.08 8.47 27.81
CA GLY A 434 -0.42 9.44 26.79
C GLY A 434 -0.27 10.89 27.27
N ASN A 435 -0.29 11.83 26.32
CA ASN A 435 -0.17 13.26 26.56
C ASN A 435 -1.35 14.00 25.90
N PRO A 436 -2.36 14.42 26.68
CA PRO A 436 -3.54 15.12 26.14
C PRO A 436 -3.26 16.50 25.55
N ASP A 437 -2.09 17.09 25.82
CA ASP A 437 -1.70 18.43 25.38
C ASP A 437 -1.05 18.44 23.99
N LEU A 438 -0.93 17.27 23.31
CA LEU A 438 -0.35 17.17 21.98
C LEU A 438 -1.11 17.98 20.95
N GLN A 439 -0.34 18.67 20.10
CA GLN A 439 -0.83 19.38 18.92
C GLN A 439 -0.72 18.49 17.68
N PRO A 440 -1.51 18.75 16.62
CA PRO A 440 -1.34 18.09 15.32
C PRO A 440 0.07 18.30 14.77
N GLU A 441 0.62 17.26 14.13
CA GLU A 441 1.83 17.40 13.32
C GLU A 441 1.47 18.13 12.02
N THR A 442 2.32 19.05 11.57
CA THR A 442 2.12 19.77 10.30
C THR A 442 3.32 19.61 9.38
N SER A 443 3.09 19.80 8.08
CA SER A 443 4.15 19.73 7.08
C SER A 443 3.96 20.71 5.93
N ARG A 444 5.09 21.13 5.34
CA ARG A 444 5.16 21.91 4.11
C ARG A 444 6.08 21.22 3.14
N THR A 445 5.60 20.94 1.93
CA THR A 445 6.40 20.27 0.90
C THR A 445 6.49 21.11 -0.37
N TYR A 446 7.69 21.26 -0.87
CA TYR A 446 8.00 21.84 -2.18
C TYR A 446 8.52 20.74 -3.09
N GLU A 447 8.00 20.65 -4.31
CA GLU A 447 8.42 19.66 -5.30
C GLU A 447 8.65 20.29 -6.67
N LEU A 448 9.71 19.86 -7.33
CA LEU A 448 9.95 20.04 -8.74
C LEU A 448 9.98 18.67 -9.41
N ARG A 449 9.07 18.41 -10.35
CA ARG A 449 8.97 17.16 -11.09
C ARG A 449 9.09 17.40 -12.58
N TRP A 450 9.87 16.56 -13.23
CA TRP A 450 9.96 16.48 -14.68
C TRP A 450 9.51 15.10 -15.14
N THR A 451 8.66 15.06 -16.18
CA THR A 451 8.27 13.83 -16.89
C THR A 451 8.58 13.98 -18.35
N GLY A 452 9.13 12.94 -18.97
CA GLY A 452 9.58 13.05 -20.33
C GLY A 452 9.67 11.73 -21.09
N LEU A 453 9.03 11.69 -22.27
CA LEU A 453 9.17 10.64 -23.25
C LEU A 453 10.46 10.90 -24.07
N VAL A 454 11.59 10.38 -23.58
CA VAL A 454 12.93 10.60 -24.15
C VAL A 454 13.05 9.94 -25.53
N SER A 455 12.41 8.79 -25.70
CA SER A 455 12.22 8.13 -26.99
C SER A 455 10.86 7.44 -26.99
N PRO A 456 10.35 6.94 -28.13
CA PRO A 456 9.09 6.19 -28.16
C PRO A 456 9.04 4.98 -27.22
N GLN A 457 10.20 4.48 -26.80
CA GLN A 457 10.34 3.31 -25.93
C GLN A 457 10.82 3.65 -24.51
N VAL A 458 11.13 4.92 -24.20
CA VAL A 458 11.72 5.30 -22.90
C VAL A 458 10.99 6.50 -22.31
N ASP A 459 10.31 6.27 -21.21
CA ASP A 459 9.70 7.27 -20.35
C ASP A 459 10.49 7.44 -19.06
N ILE A 460 10.72 8.69 -18.65
CA ILE A 460 11.44 9.03 -17.43
C ILE A 460 10.63 10.04 -16.62
N GLU A 461 10.49 9.75 -15.34
CA GLU A 461 10.01 10.70 -14.34
C GLU A 461 11.13 10.97 -13.34
N ALA A 462 11.41 12.24 -13.06
CA ALA A 462 12.36 12.67 -12.03
C ALA A 462 11.70 13.73 -11.14
N ALA A 463 11.83 13.58 -9.82
CA ALA A 463 11.32 14.52 -8.84
C ALA A 463 12.39 14.87 -7.82
N ALA A 464 12.46 16.14 -7.44
CA ALA A 464 13.22 16.63 -6.30
C ALA A 464 12.27 17.34 -5.35
N TYR A 465 12.34 17.02 -4.07
CA TYR A 465 11.41 17.57 -3.08
C TYR A 465 12.10 17.88 -1.76
N ARG A 466 11.48 18.80 -1.03
CA ARG A 466 11.79 19.13 0.37
C ARG A 466 10.50 19.15 1.17
N THR A 467 10.47 18.41 2.27
CA THR A 467 9.41 18.44 3.28
C THR A 467 9.97 18.93 4.60
N GLU A 468 9.33 19.92 5.18
CA GLU A 468 9.56 20.42 6.52
C GLU A 468 8.41 19.96 7.40
N LEU A 469 8.73 19.26 8.50
CA LEU A 469 7.78 18.76 9.49
C LEU A 469 7.95 19.60 10.76
N GLU A 470 6.83 20.09 11.29
CA GLU A 470 6.75 20.83 12.56
C GLU A 470 5.88 20.03 13.53
N ASP A 471 6.14 20.16 14.83
CA ASP A 471 5.40 19.51 15.91
C ASP A 471 5.33 17.97 15.80
N ALA A 472 6.37 17.33 15.23
CA ALA A 472 6.41 15.89 15.06
C ALA A 472 6.28 15.16 16.40
N ILE A 473 5.31 14.26 16.54
CA ILE A 473 5.03 13.51 17.77
C ILE A 473 6.01 12.34 17.87
N ASN A 474 6.86 12.32 18.87
CA ASN A 474 7.86 11.28 19.11
C ASN A 474 7.99 10.95 20.59
N GLY A 475 8.70 9.83 20.87
CA GLY A 475 9.07 9.42 22.21
C GLY A 475 7.96 8.71 22.98
N TRP A 476 8.31 8.31 24.21
CA TRP A 476 7.39 7.76 25.18
C TRP A 476 7.79 8.25 26.59
N PRO A 477 6.98 9.06 27.29
CA PRO A 477 5.65 9.56 26.83
C PRO A 477 5.75 10.39 25.55
N PRO A 478 4.68 10.41 24.72
CA PRO A 478 4.68 11.13 23.45
C PRO A 478 4.71 12.65 23.67
N ALA A 479 5.50 13.35 22.86
CA ALA A 479 5.63 14.79 22.90
C ALA A 479 5.75 15.36 21.47
N ASN A 480 5.26 16.59 21.27
CA ASN A 480 5.61 17.35 20.08
C ASN A 480 7.09 17.72 20.22
N LEU A 481 7.92 17.05 19.47
CA LEU A 481 9.33 17.29 19.38
C LEU A 481 9.61 18.06 18.11
N ASP A 482 10.71 18.70 18.10
CA ASP A 482 11.29 19.58 17.12
C ASP A 482 11.02 19.30 15.63
N GLU A 483 11.53 20.18 14.78
CA GLU A 483 11.43 20.15 13.33
C GLU A 483 12.21 18.97 12.75
N ALA A 484 11.60 18.24 11.83
CA ALA A 484 12.30 17.31 10.95
C ALA A 484 12.34 17.84 9.50
N ARG A 485 13.41 17.55 8.80
CA ARG A 485 13.56 17.93 7.40
C ARG A 485 13.88 16.71 6.55
N ILE A 486 13.16 16.62 5.42
CA ILE A 486 13.32 15.54 4.47
C ILE A 486 13.59 16.14 3.08
N ASP A 487 14.79 15.90 2.56
CA ASP A 487 15.18 16.22 1.19
C ASP A 487 15.27 14.92 0.38
N GLY A 488 14.69 14.87 -0.81
CA GLY A 488 14.73 13.68 -1.63
C GLY A 488 14.80 13.92 -3.12
N ILE A 489 15.38 12.93 -3.81
CA ILE A 489 15.39 12.83 -5.27
C ILE A 489 14.87 11.43 -5.63
N GLU A 490 13.92 11.38 -6.55
CA GLU A 490 13.33 10.16 -7.09
C GLU A 490 13.50 10.15 -8.61
N VAL A 491 13.82 8.98 -9.15
CA VAL A 491 13.88 8.77 -10.61
C VAL A 491 13.22 7.45 -10.93
N THR A 492 12.30 7.47 -11.88
CA THR A 492 11.69 6.27 -12.47
C THR A 492 12.02 6.24 -13.95
N VAL A 493 12.44 5.08 -14.45
CA VAL A 493 12.65 4.83 -15.88
C VAL A 493 11.84 3.63 -16.29
N SER A 494 10.91 3.83 -17.23
CA SER A 494 10.18 2.76 -17.90
C SER A 494 10.67 2.65 -19.34
N ALA A 495 11.13 1.47 -19.75
CA ALA A 495 11.72 1.31 -21.07
C ALA A 495 11.40 -0.06 -21.68
N ASP A 496 10.99 -0.07 -22.95
CA ASP A 496 10.93 -1.29 -23.76
C ASP A 496 12.14 -1.33 -24.70
N LEU A 497 13.14 -2.11 -24.32
CA LEU A 497 14.39 -2.21 -25.03
C LEU A 497 14.61 -3.64 -25.56
N LEU A 498 14.61 -3.80 -26.88
CA LEU A 498 14.79 -5.10 -27.54
C LEU A 498 13.74 -6.15 -27.11
N GLY A 499 12.51 -5.70 -26.80
CA GLY A 499 11.42 -6.53 -26.30
C GLY A 499 11.53 -6.93 -24.83
N TRP A 500 12.45 -6.29 -24.07
CA TRP A 500 12.51 -6.36 -22.62
C TRP A 500 11.86 -5.12 -22.02
N GLN A 501 10.81 -5.35 -21.26
CA GLN A 501 10.16 -4.31 -20.43
C GLN A 501 11.01 -4.08 -19.20
N ASN A 502 11.47 -2.87 -19.00
CA ASN A 502 12.29 -2.47 -17.85
C ASN A 502 11.54 -1.43 -17.05
N HIS A 503 11.52 -1.61 -15.74
CA HIS A 503 11.04 -0.61 -14.79
C HIS A 503 12.08 -0.43 -13.68
N LEU A 504 12.72 0.74 -13.67
CA LEU A 504 13.74 1.09 -12.68
C LEU A 504 13.24 2.23 -11.82
N SER A 505 13.29 2.07 -10.51
CA SER A 505 13.01 3.09 -9.50
C SER A 505 14.24 3.33 -8.64
N LEU A 506 14.65 4.57 -8.50
CA LEU A 506 15.77 4.99 -7.66
C LEU A 506 15.33 6.12 -6.74
N SER A 507 15.73 6.07 -5.47
CA SER A 507 15.52 7.15 -4.51
C SER A 507 16.79 7.47 -3.74
N LEU A 508 17.02 8.76 -3.59
CA LEU A 508 18.02 9.33 -2.70
C LEU A 508 17.30 10.18 -1.67
N LEU A 509 17.52 9.92 -0.39
CA LEU A 509 16.81 10.52 0.72
C LEU A 509 17.79 11.04 1.76
N ASN A 510 17.56 12.25 2.26
CA ASN A 510 18.17 12.78 3.48
C ASN A 510 17.02 13.19 4.40
N ALA A 511 16.75 12.40 5.42
CA ALA A 511 15.70 12.65 6.41
C ALA A 511 16.37 12.80 7.77
N GLU A 512 16.34 14.00 8.32
CA GLU A 512 17.08 14.36 9.54
C GLU A 512 16.20 15.09 10.57
N ASP A 513 16.46 14.81 11.82
CA ASP A 513 16.03 15.58 12.97
C ASP A 513 16.85 16.87 13.04
N ARG A 514 16.19 18.02 13.00
CA ARG A 514 16.82 19.33 12.94
C ARG A 514 17.51 19.74 14.25
N ALA A 515 17.06 19.20 15.38
CA ALA A 515 17.63 19.51 16.67
C ALA A 515 18.96 18.78 16.89
N THR A 516 19.03 17.52 16.46
CA THR A 516 20.19 16.66 16.68
C THR A 516 21.12 16.54 15.48
N GLY A 517 20.59 16.72 14.25
CA GLY A 517 21.27 16.44 12.99
C GLY A 517 21.39 14.94 12.67
N ASN A 518 20.73 14.08 13.44
CA ASN A 518 20.71 12.63 13.21
C ASN A 518 19.71 12.24 12.13
N ASP A 519 19.99 11.11 11.47
CA ASP A 519 19.04 10.50 10.53
C ASP A 519 17.78 10.05 11.28
N LEU A 520 16.62 10.26 10.68
CA LEU A 520 15.38 9.66 11.18
C LEU A 520 15.47 8.13 11.10
N VAL A 521 14.99 7.44 12.15
CA VAL A 521 15.12 5.98 12.29
C VAL A 521 14.40 5.22 11.17
N ASN A 522 14.91 4.07 10.76
CA ASN A 522 14.36 3.18 9.72
C ASN A 522 14.26 3.81 8.32
N ARG A 523 15.00 4.88 8.01
CA ARG A 523 15.04 5.51 6.69
C ARG A 523 16.38 5.27 6.01
N ALA A 524 16.38 4.47 4.94
CA ALA A 524 17.56 4.29 4.11
C ALA A 524 17.78 5.52 3.21
N ARG A 525 19.01 6.02 3.18
CA ARG A 525 19.37 7.16 2.31
C ARG A 525 19.34 6.83 0.82
N LYS A 526 19.32 5.54 0.46
CA LYS A 526 19.33 5.07 -0.93
C LYS A 526 18.51 3.82 -1.08
N THR A 527 17.60 3.80 -2.03
CA THR A 527 16.86 2.60 -2.43
C THR A 527 16.83 2.46 -3.94
N LEU A 528 16.79 1.23 -4.40
CA LEU A 528 16.70 0.88 -5.81
C LEU A 528 15.76 -0.31 -5.96
N SER A 529 14.88 -0.27 -6.97
CA SER A 529 14.12 -1.41 -7.47
C SER A 529 14.24 -1.44 -8.99
N TRP A 530 14.56 -2.61 -9.55
CA TRP A 530 14.62 -2.82 -10.99
C TRP A 530 13.93 -4.12 -11.34
N ASP A 531 12.88 -4.01 -12.13
CA ASP A 531 12.13 -5.13 -12.71
C ASP A 531 12.39 -5.18 -14.21
N ILE A 532 12.66 -6.39 -14.71
CA ILE A 532 12.86 -6.65 -16.14
C ILE A 532 12.07 -7.88 -16.55
N ASP A 533 11.26 -7.77 -17.60
CA ASP A 533 10.35 -8.83 -18.06
C ASP A 533 10.39 -8.97 -19.58
N ARG A 534 10.15 -10.19 -20.08
CA ARG A 534 10.00 -10.46 -21.50
C ARG A 534 9.01 -11.60 -21.76
N HIS A 535 8.24 -11.44 -22.81
CA HIS A 535 7.31 -12.44 -23.32
C HIS A 535 7.90 -13.19 -24.52
N PHE A 536 7.70 -14.51 -24.53
CA PHE A 536 8.13 -15.42 -25.60
C PHE A 536 6.98 -16.36 -25.95
N GLY A 537 6.01 -15.89 -26.76
CA GLY A 537 4.82 -16.68 -27.08
C GLY A 537 4.00 -17.01 -25.82
N GLN A 538 3.95 -18.29 -25.44
CA GLN A 538 3.23 -18.75 -24.24
C GLN A 538 4.04 -18.60 -22.93
N PHE A 539 5.27 -18.13 -22.98
CA PHE A 539 6.12 -17.97 -21.82
C PHE A 539 6.39 -16.49 -21.55
N ALA A 540 6.42 -16.14 -20.28
CA ALA A 540 6.96 -14.88 -19.80
C ALA A 540 8.03 -15.17 -18.76
N VAL A 541 9.13 -14.44 -18.80
CA VAL A 541 10.20 -14.53 -17.79
C VAL A 541 10.54 -13.15 -17.28
N GLY A 542 10.94 -13.05 -16.03
CA GLY A 542 11.35 -11.80 -15.44
C GLY A 542 12.34 -11.99 -14.30
N ALA A 543 12.99 -10.88 -13.97
CA ALA A 543 13.86 -10.76 -12.82
C ALA A 543 13.56 -9.45 -12.09
N SER A 544 13.79 -9.43 -10.79
CA SER A 544 13.72 -8.23 -9.96
C SER A 544 14.97 -8.10 -9.11
N TRP A 545 15.49 -6.89 -9.01
CA TRP A 545 16.56 -6.54 -8.11
C TRP A 545 16.14 -5.38 -7.25
N SER A 546 16.08 -5.59 -5.93
CA SER A 546 15.82 -4.56 -4.93
C SER A 546 17.03 -4.37 -4.03
N ALA A 547 17.35 -3.13 -3.71
CA ALA A 547 18.44 -2.81 -2.80
C ALA A 547 18.07 -1.63 -1.89
N SER A 548 18.44 -1.75 -0.61
CA SER A 548 18.28 -0.72 0.40
C SER A 548 19.61 -0.44 1.08
N GLY A 549 19.91 0.83 1.29
CA GLY A 549 21.04 1.27 2.08
C GLY A 549 20.88 0.92 3.57
N ARG A 550 21.92 1.22 4.36
CA ARG A 550 21.81 1.10 5.82
C ARG A 550 20.79 2.08 6.39
N THR A 551 20.19 1.70 7.53
CA THR A 551 19.33 2.55 8.36
C THR A 551 19.81 2.55 9.81
N TYR A 552 19.13 3.29 10.66
CA TYR A 552 19.37 3.28 12.10
C TYR A 552 18.09 2.88 12.83
N PHE A 553 18.24 2.12 13.91
CA PHE A 553 17.11 1.71 14.74
C PHE A 553 16.77 2.75 15.82
N ASP A 554 17.77 3.41 16.38
CA ASP A 554 17.61 4.35 17.50
C ASP A 554 17.86 5.81 17.06
N PRO A 555 17.19 6.82 17.70
CA PRO A 555 17.35 8.23 17.35
C PRO A 555 18.77 8.77 17.53
N ALA A 556 19.61 8.15 18.37
CA ALA A 556 21.01 8.54 18.55
C ALA A 556 21.92 8.03 17.41
N ASN A 557 21.36 7.23 16.47
CA ASN A 557 22.06 6.63 15.35
C ASN A 557 23.23 5.71 15.76
N THR A 558 23.11 5.05 16.91
CA THR A 558 24.13 4.14 17.45
C THR A 558 23.97 2.71 16.96
N THR A 559 22.72 2.26 16.74
CA THR A 559 22.40 0.92 16.27
C THR A 559 22.16 0.93 14.77
N VAL A 560 23.11 0.39 14.02
CA VAL A 560 23.06 0.33 12.55
C VAL A 560 22.34 -0.93 12.09
N ILE A 561 21.36 -0.77 11.23
CA ILE A 561 20.73 -1.84 10.45
C ILE A 561 21.44 -1.89 9.09
N PRO A 562 22.11 -3.01 8.73
CA PRO A 562 22.87 -3.11 7.49
C PRO A 562 21.97 -3.01 6.24
N GLY A 563 22.50 -2.42 5.18
CA GLY A 563 21.87 -2.46 3.86
C GLY A 563 21.90 -3.86 3.23
N TYR A 564 20.99 -4.09 2.31
CA TYR A 564 20.85 -5.37 1.61
C TYR A 564 20.52 -5.20 0.13
N GLY A 565 20.72 -6.27 -0.64
CA GLY A 565 20.29 -6.39 -2.04
C GLY A 565 19.73 -7.78 -2.29
N LEU A 566 18.56 -7.86 -2.92
CA LEU A 566 17.80 -9.08 -3.17
C LEU A 566 17.59 -9.24 -4.67
N LEU A 567 17.81 -10.45 -5.16
CA LEU A 567 17.55 -10.84 -6.55
C LEU A 567 16.41 -11.87 -6.57
N GLY A 568 15.36 -11.59 -7.33
CA GLY A 568 14.27 -12.53 -7.59
C GLY A 568 14.21 -12.93 -9.06
N LEU A 569 13.69 -14.11 -9.35
CA LEU A 569 13.40 -14.63 -10.69
C LEU A 569 11.95 -15.09 -10.74
N ARG A 570 11.30 -14.89 -11.89
CA ARG A 570 9.93 -15.32 -12.12
C ARG A 570 9.74 -15.83 -13.55
N ALA A 571 8.83 -16.79 -13.69
CA ALA A 571 8.40 -17.29 -14.99
C ALA A 571 6.91 -17.61 -14.98
N ARG A 572 6.24 -17.42 -16.10
CA ARG A 572 4.85 -17.83 -16.33
C ARG A 572 4.76 -18.60 -17.64
N TRP A 573 3.90 -19.59 -17.66
CA TRP A 573 3.61 -20.41 -18.81
C TRP A 573 2.11 -20.55 -18.98
N GLN A 574 1.58 -20.01 -20.09
CA GLN A 574 0.20 -20.22 -20.51
C GLN A 574 0.09 -21.63 -21.12
N ALA A 575 -0.09 -22.65 -20.26
CA ALA A 575 -0.12 -24.06 -20.66
C ALA A 575 -1.35 -24.40 -21.51
N HIS A 576 -2.47 -23.70 -21.26
CA HIS A 576 -3.72 -23.77 -22.00
C HIS A 576 -4.37 -22.35 -21.98
N PRO A 577 -5.24 -21.94 -22.90
CA PRO A 577 -5.92 -20.65 -22.81
C PRO A 577 -6.59 -20.38 -21.47
N GLU A 578 -6.99 -21.41 -20.75
CA GLU A 578 -7.63 -21.35 -19.43
C GLU A 578 -6.70 -21.70 -18.26
N LEU A 579 -5.45 -22.13 -18.50
CA LEU A 579 -4.53 -22.59 -17.45
C LEU A 579 -3.18 -21.92 -17.54
N GLU A 580 -2.83 -21.16 -16.52
CA GLU A 580 -1.51 -20.58 -16.32
C GLU A 580 -0.76 -21.33 -15.22
N VAL A 581 0.54 -21.54 -15.42
CA VAL A 581 1.48 -22.05 -14.42
C VAL A 581 2.52 -20.97 -14.18
N ALA A 582 2.71 -20.58 -12.92
CA ALA A 582 3.68 -19.55 -12.53
C ALA A 582 4.69 -20.12 -11.53
N VAL A 583 5.94 -19.72 -11.66
CA VAL A 583 7.03 -20.05 -10.73
C VAL A 583 7.77 -18.76 -10.38
N LYS A 584 8.08 -18.58 -9.11
CA LYS A 584 8.99 -17.53 -8.65
C LYS A 584 10.00 -18.07 -7.64
N VAL A 585 11.13 -17.38 -7.58
CA VAL A 585 12.16 -17.56 -6.55
C VAL A 585 12.54 -16.16 -6.07
N ASP A 586 12.25 -15.88 -4.81
CA ASP A 586 12.65 -14.65 -4.14
C ASP A 586 13.96 -14.85 -3.40
N ASN A 587 14.74 -13.76 -3.21
CA ASN A 587 16.04 -13.79 -2.56
C ASN A 587 16.93 -14.95 -3.06
N LEU A 588 17.09 -15.07 -4.38
CA LEU A 588 17.82 -16.18 -5.05
C LEU A 588 19.21 -16.45 -4.47
N LEU A 589 19.88 -15.38 -4.00
CA LEU A 589 21.24 -15.48 -3.45
C LEU A 589 21.29 -15.84 -1.97
N ASP A 590 20.13 -16.12 -1.36
CA ASP A 590 19.99 -16.52 0.05
C ASP A 590 20.65 -15.50 1.02
N LYS A 591 20.43 -14.22 0.76
CA LYS A 591 20.96 -13.15 1.59
C LYS A 591 20.22 -13.09 2.92
N ALA A 592 20.92 -13.34 4.02
CA ALA A 592 20.39 -13.06 5.36
C ALA A 592 20.33 -11.53 5.57
N TYR A 593 19.15 -11.02 5.93
CA TYR A 593 18.91 -9.60 6.16
C TYR A 593 17.77 -9.39 7.16
N TYR A 594 17.66 -8.17 7.66
CA TYR A 594 16.58 -7.73 8.52
C TYR A 594 16.34 -6.23 8.30
N THR A 595 15.15 -5.76 8.61
CA THR A 595 14.73 -4.38 8.39
C THR A 595 14.51 -3.62 9.70
N THR A 596 14.47 -4.35 10.83
CA THR A 596 14.34 -3.79 12.18
C THR A 596 14.89 -4.75 13.23
N THR A 597 14.93 -4.29 14.48
CA THR A 597 15.38 -5.08 15.65
C THR A 597 14.39 -4.92 16.79
N ASN A 598 14.38 -5.86 17.73
CA ASN A 598 13.73 -5.73 19.03
C ASN A 598 14.82 -5.67 20.12
N PHE A 599 14.97 -4.55 20.81
CA PHE A 599 16.03 -4.31 21.80
C PHE A 599 17.44 -4.73 21.34
N GLY A 600 17.75 -4.54 20.05
CA GLY A 600 19.03 -4.91 19.45
C GLY A 600 19.11 -6.34 18.91
N VAL A 601 18.08 -7.17 19.08
CA VAL A 601 17.96 -8.48 18.46
C VAL A 601 17.29 -8.33 17.08
N PRO A 602 17.96 -8.71 15.97
CA PRO A 602 17.39 -8.61 14.65
C PRO A 602 16.15 -9.48 14.45
N TYR A 603 15.10 -8.91 13.86
CA TYR A 603 14.00 -9.66 13.26
C TYR A 603 14.44 -10.16 11.88
N GLN A 604 14.68 -11.46 11.74
CA GLN A 604 15.09 -12.06 10.48
C GLN A 604 13.96 -11.98 9.45
N GLU A 605 14.32 -11.61 8.24
CA GLU A 605 13.45 -11.72 7.09
C GLU A 605 13.66 -13.05 6.36
N ASP A 606 12.72 -13.40 5.47
CA ASP A 606 12.77 -14.64 4.71
C ASP A 606 14.08 -14.78 3.92
N GLY A 607 14.69 -15.95 3.99
CA GLY A 607 15.81 -16.35 3.16
C GLY A 607 15.37 -16.56 1.70
N ARG A 608 16.09 -17.44 0.98
CA ARG A 608 15.66 -17.84 -0.36
C ARG A 608 14.38 -18.66 -0.27
N SER A 609 13.31 -18.17 -0.93
CA SER A 609 12.02 -18.83 -1.02
C SER A 609 11.61 -19.06 -2.47
N ALA A 610 10.79 -20.07 -2.69
CA ALA A 610 10.27 -20.43 -4.00
C ALA A 610 8.78 -20.75 -3.92
N GLN A 611 8.03 -20.48 -4.98
CA GLN A 611 6.61 -20.76 -5.07
C GLN A 611 6.25 -21.27 -6.48
N LEU A 612 5.35 -22.25 -6.54
CA LEU A 612 4.70 -22.74 -7.75
C LEU A 612 3.20 -22.47 -7.63
N ALA A 613 2.60 -21.85 -8.63
CA ALA A 613 1.18 -21.52 -8.67
C ALA A 613 0.51 -22.03 -9.95
N PHE A 614 -0.75 -22.44 -9.82
CA PHE A 614 -1.63 -22.82 -10.91
C PHE A 614 -2.87 -21.91 -10.86
N THR A 615 -3.18 -21.27 -11.96
CA THR A 615 -4.39 -20.43 -12.12
C THR A 615 -5.24 -20.98 -13.25
N TRP A 616 -6.49 -21.28 -12.94
CA TRP A 616 -7.47 -21.79 -13.88
C TRP A 616 -8.63 -20.79 -14.02
N THR A 617 -8.88 -20.33 -15.24
CA THR A 617 -9.93 -19.36 -15.61
C THR A 617 -10.79 -19.95 -16.72
N PRO A 618 -11.75 -20.84 -16.37
CA PRO A 618 -12.58 -21.48 -17.41
C PRO A 618 -13.50 -20.49 -18.13
N SER A 619 -13.63 -20.67 -19.44
CA SER A 619 -14.63 -20.00 -20.26
C SER A 619 -15.99 -20.68 -20.08
N LEU A 620 -17.03 -19.93 -19.64
CA LEU A 620 -18.41 -20.39 -19.46
C LEU A 620 -19.34 -19.91 -20.58
#